data_47164e93a617f6fa70f0dd19451bd2bb
#
_entry.id   47164e93a617f6fa70f0dd19451bd2bb
#
_cell.length_a   1.000
_cell.length_b   1.000
_cell.length_c   1.000
_cell.angle_alpha   90.00
_cell.angle_beta   90.00
_cell.angle_gamma   90.00
#
_symmetry.space_group_name_H-M   'P 1'
#
loop_
_entity.id
_entity.type
_entity.pdbx_description
1 polymer ?
#
loop_
_entity_poly.entity_id
_entity_poly.type
_entity_poly.pdbx_seq_one_letter_code
_entity_poly.pdbx_strand_id
1 'polypeptide(L)'
;MRKKILFKRSLLIIIIVCTLSVRLAPSENASVLINEAIVPETPKEVLLDVPLLNQMDYPVLYNGCEVTSLTMILQYNNISISKNDVAAWLPSVPIVYENGLRGNPNDAFVGDITGYDYGFSVYHGPIVALAANFVSFDRIKDITGSSFDAVLDAVNNGYPVWTITSTSYAPVDDMEVWQTPTGEVNVSYNEHSVVVVGYDDNYFYVNDPYGIKNQPVDKSSFIASWEQFGSQAIYIE
;
A
#
# COMPACT_ATOMS: atom_id res chain seq x y z
N MET A 1 -55.61 54.91 18.98
CA MET A 1 -56.64 55.63 18.21
C MET A 1 -56.75 55.08 16.79
N ARG A 2 -58.06 54.83 16.46
CA ARG A 2 -58.63 54.60 15.12
C ARG A 2 -58.25 53.34 14.30
N LYS A 3 -59.21 52.44 14.38
CA LYS A 3 -59.74 51.48 13.41
C LYS A 3 -59.91 52.07 12.02
N LYS A 4 -59.78 51.27 11.01
CA LYS A 4 -60.71 51.22 9.88
C LYS A 4 -60.70 49.82 9.21
N ILE A 5 -61.90 49.29 9.24
CA ILE A 5 -62.47 48.14 8.52
C ILE A 5 -62.87 48.63 7.13
N LEU A 6 -62.79 47.77 6.09
CA LEU A 6 -63.75 47.67 4.97
C LEU A 6 -63.11 46.69 3.93
N PHE A 7 -63.75 45.83 3.32
CA PHE A 7 -65.08 45.36 2.94
C PHE A 7 -64.84 44.32 1.82
N LYS A 8 -65.62 43.28 1.93
CA LYS A 8 -65.77 42.19 0.97
C LYS A 8 -66.10 42.68 -0.45
N ARG A 9 -65.61 41.94 -1.47
CA ARG A 9 -66.37 41.61 -2.69
C ARG A 9 -66.02 40.23 -3.18
N SER A 10 -66.98 39.30 -3.07
CA SER A 10 -66.97 37.99 -3.71
C SER A 10 -67.28 38.22 -5.19
N LEU A 11 -66.44 37.62 -6.01
CA LEU A 11 -66.70 37.44 -7.50
C LEU A 11 -66.78 35.94 -7.79
N LEU A 12 -68.01 35.52 -8.05
CA LEU A 12 -68.30 34.12 -8.45
C LEU A 12 -67.97 33.98 -9.94
N ILE A 13 -66.93 33.23 -10.24
CA ILE A 13 -66.64 32.89 -11.65
C ILE A 13 -67.05 31.42 -11.84
N ILE A 14 -68.04 31.21 -12.65
CA ILE A 14 -68.52 29.93 -13.12
C ILE A 14 -67.55 29.49 -14.21
N ILE A 15 -66.77 28.46 -13.98
CA ILE A 15 -65.92 27.82 -15.00
C ILE A 15 -66.66 26.60 -15.55
N ILE A 16 -67.03 26.67 -16.82
CA ILE A 16 -67.58 25.58 -17.59
C ILE A 16 -66.45 24.59 -17.84
N VAL A 17 -66.58 23.41 -17.27
CA VAL A 17 -65.61 22.29 -17.53
C VAL A 17 -66.00 21.62 -18.83
N CYS A 18 -65.23 21.90 -19.87
CA CYS A 18 -65.29 21.14 -21.12
C CYS A 18 -64.41 19.89 -20.94
N THR A 19 -65.05 18.72 -20.75
CA THR A 19 -64.33 17.44 -20.70
C THR A 19 -63.92 17.02 -22.10
N LEU A 20 -62.62 17.28 -22.39
CA LEU A 20 -61.99 16.72 -23.57
C LEU A 20 -61.41 15.33 -23.21
N SER A 21 -62.08 14.27 -23.65
CA SER A 21 -61.59 12.89 -23.49
C SER A 21 -60.43 12.64 -24.43
N VAL A 22 -59.23 12.82 -23.95
CA VAL A 22 -58.01 12.37 -24.68
C VAL A 22 -57.85 10.89 -24.42
N ARG A 23 -58.06 10.06 -25.44
CA ARG A 23 -57.66 8.66 -25.46
C ARG A 23 -56.16 8.62 -25.60
N LEU A 24 -55.46 8.27 -24.52
CA LEU A 24 -54.04 7.87 -24.57
C LEU A 24 -53.94 6.49 -25.22
N ALA A 25 -53.24 6.42 -26.33
CA ALA A 25 -52.77 5.17 -26.90
C ALA A 25 -51.73 4.53 -25.96
N PRO A 26 -51.64 3.18 -25.85
CA PRO A 26 -50.64 2.54 -25.04
C PRO A 26 -49.24 2.84 -25.65
N SER A 27 -48.38 3.46 -24.89
CA SER A 27 -46.99 3.63 -25.26
C SER A 27 -46.32 2.26 -25.28
N GLU A 28 -45.77 1.88 -26.41
CA GLU A 28 -44.87 0.75 -26.54
C GLU A 28 -43.74 0.84 -25.49
N ASN A 29 -43.49 -0.30 -24.86
CA ASN A 29 -42.41 -0.50 -23.92
C ASN A 29 -41.08 -0.07 -24.55
N ALA A 30 -40.62 1.13 -24.22
CA ALA A 30 -39.21 1.44 -24.34
C ALA A 30 -38.49 0.65 -23.25
N SER A 31 -37.96 -0.53 -23.59
CA SER A 31 -36.99 -1.23 -22.81
C SER A 31 -35.77 -0.31 -22.66
N VAL A 32 -35.63 0.32 -21.50
CA VAL A 32 -34.41 1.00 -21.11
C VAL A 32 -33.34 -0.09 -21.00
N LEU A 33 -32.51 -0.21 -22.01
CA LEU A 33 -31.27 -0.96 -21.93
C LEU A 33 -30.40 -0.25 -20.89
N ILE A 34 -30.48 -0.69 -19.64
CA ILE A 34 -29.49 -0.32 -18.63
C ILE A 34 -28.20 -0.95 -19.12
N ASN A 35 -27.33 -0.13 -19.66
CA ASN A 35 -25.97 -0.50 -19.98
C ASN A 35 -25.27 -0.67 -18.63
N GLU A 36 -25.40 -1.88 -18.03
CA GLU A 36 -24.58 -2.24 -16.85
C GLU A 36 -23.13 -2.06 -17.31
N ALA A 37 -22.46 -1.08 -16.73
CA ALA A 37 -21.02 -0.94 -16.89
C ALA A 37 -20.43 -2.28 -16.45
N ILE A 38 -19.78 -2.98 -17.39
CA ILE A 38 -19.01 -4.20 -17.08
C ILE A 38 -17.90 -3.73 -16.16
N VAL A 39 -18.09 -3.91 -14.85
CA VAL A 39 -17.01 -3.77 -13.87
C VAL A 39 -16.06 -4.92 -14.18
N PRO A 40 -14.79 -4.66 -14.53
CA PRO A 40 -13.83 -5.72 -14.78
C PRO A 40 -13.80 -6.64 -13.54
N GLU A 41 -14.01 -7.93 -13.74
CA GLU A 41 -13.89 -8.90 -12.66
C GLU A 41 -12.42 -8.95 -12.22
N THR A 42 -12.16 -8.77 -10.93
CA THR A 42 -10.80 -8.89 -10.37
C THR A 42 -10.26 -10.28 -10.72
N PRO A 43 -9.04 -10.40 -11.27
CA PRO A 43 -8.46 -11.70 -11.58
C PRO A 43 -8.47 -12.60 -10.35
N LYS A 44 -8.75 -13.90 -10.53
CA LYS A 44 -8.72 -14.89 -9.44
C LYS A 44 -7.28 -15.21 -9.00
N GLU A 45 -6.35 -15.03 -9.91
CA GLU A 45 -4.93 -15.26 -9.67
C GLU A 45 -4.07 -14.28 -10.46
N VAL A 46 -3.00 -13.83 -9.84
CA VAL A 46 -1.94 -13.03 -10.46
C VAL A 46 -0.60 -13.54 -9.94
N LEU A 47 0.38 -13.66 -10.82
CA LEU A 47 1.76 -13.95 -10.43
C LEU A 47 2.72 -13.23 -11.39
N LEU A 48 3.44 -12.24 -10.84
CA LEU A 48 4.40 -11.43 -11.59
C LEU A 48 5.78 -12.13 -11.59
N ASP A 49 6.45 -12.17 -12.73
CA ASP A 49 7.81 -12.74 -12.83
C ASP A 49 8.87 -11.71 -12.39
N VAL A 50 8.93 -11.47 -11.08
CA VAL A 50 9.89 -10.53 -10.47
C VAL A 50 11.23 -11.24 -10.28
N PRO A 51 12.38 -10.62 -10.63
CA PRO A 51 13.70 -11.17 -10.32
C PRO A 51 13.84 -11.46 -8.83
N LEU A 52 14.46 -12.60 -8.50
CA LEU A 52 14.78 -12.95 -7.11
C LEU A 52 16.22 -12.55 -6.81
N LEU A 53 16.44 -11.89 -5.68
CA LEU A 53 17.76 -11.65 -5.11
C LEU A 53 17.84 -12.30 -3.72
N ASN A 54 19.07 -12.71 -3.35
CA ASN A 54 19.35 -13.19 -2.01
C ASN A 54 20.27 -12.19 -1.28
N GLN A 55 19.81 -11.66 -0.14
CA GLN A 55 20.61 -10.73 0.68
C GLN A 55 21.89 -11.37 1.20
N MET A 56 21.91 -12.72 1.35
CA MET A 56 23.05 -13.48 1.83
C MET A 56 24.07 -13.79 0.74
N ASP A 57 23.79 -13.52 -0.55
CA ASP A 57 24.78 -13.64 -1.61
C ASP A 57 25.88 -12.58 -1.43
N TYR A 58 27.13 -12.99 -1.70
CA TYR A 58 28.29 -12.10 -1.52
C TYR A 58 28.31 -10.94 -2.54
N PRO A 59 28.58 -9.69 -2.11
CA PRO A 59 28.82 -9.24 -0.74
C PRO A 59 27.52 -9.27 0.10
N VAL A 60 27.60 -9.88 1.28
CA VAL A 60 26.45 -10.10 2.15
C VAL A 60 25.90 -8.78 2.70
N LEU A 61 24.56 -8.64 2.71
CA LEU A 61 23.84 -7.61 3.46
C LEU A 61 22.99 -8.31 4.53
N TYR A 62 23.62 -8.66 5.66
CA TYR A 62 22.98 -9.50 6.68
C TYR A 62 21.66 -8.92 7.20
N ASN A 63 21.59 -7.60 7.34
CA ASN A 63 20.41 -6.85 7.76
C ASN A 63 19.77 -6.08 6.58
N GLY A 64 19.84 -6.62 5.34
CA GLY A 64 19.52 -5.86 4.12
C GLY A 64 18.26 -6.31 3.40
N CYS A 65 17.26 -6.86 4.12
CA CYS A 65 16.02 -7.35 3.51
C CYS A 65 15.27 -6.25 2.76
N GLU A 66 15.18 -5.04 3.31
CA GLU A 66 14.44 -3.93 2.73
C GLU A 66 15.08 -3.41 1.44
N VAL A 67 16.41 -3.27 1.45
CA VAL A 67 17.17 -2.83 0.27
C VAL A 67 17.17 -3.91 -0.80
N THR A 68 17.28 -5.18 -0.41
CA THR A 68 17.25 -6.30 -1.36
C THR A 68 15.87 -6.42 -2.01
N SER A 69 14.79 -6.25 -1.23
CA SER A 69 13.41 -6.21 -1.73
C SER A 69 13.18 -5.02 -2.68
N LEU A 70 13.67 -3.82 -2.33
CA LEU A 70 13.63 -2.67 -3.25
C LEU A 70 14.41 -2.95 -4.54
N THR A 71 15.58 -3.57 -4.44
CA THR A 71 16.40 -3.88 -5.62
C THR A 71 15.69 -4.85 -6.56
N MET A 72 14.94 -5.84 -6.06
CA MET A 72 14.11 -6.72 -6.90
C MET A 72 13.08 -5.91 -7.71
N ILE A 73 12.43 -4.91 -7.11
CA ILE A 73 11.48 -4.03 -7.80
C ILE A 73 12.19 -3.14 -8.83
N LEU A 74 13.37 -2.59 -8.49
CA LEU A 74 14.16 -1.80 -9.43
C LEU A 74 14.56 -2.64 -10.65
N GLN A 75 15.03 -3.87 -10.46
CA GLN A 75 15.36 -4.78 -11.55
C GLN A 75 14.14 -5.17 -12.39
N TYR A 76 12.97 -5.37 -11.77
CA TYR A 76 11.71 -5.60 -12.48
C TYR A 76 11.35 -4.40 -13.38
N ASN A 77 11.69 -3.18 -12.96
CA ASN A 77 11.56 -1.96 -13.74
C ASN A 77 12.74 -1.71 -14.72
N ASN A 78 13.50 -2.75 -15.05
CA ASN A 78 14.64 -2.72 -15.99
C ASN A 78 15.82 -1.84 -15.53
N ILE A 79 15.97 -1.57 -14.24
CA ILE A 79 17.14 -0.89 -13.68
C ILE A 79 18.19 -1.95 -13.34
N SER A 80 19.25 -2.01 -14.14
CA SER A 80 20.35 -2.97 -13.92
C SER A 80 21.26 -2.48 -12.80
N ILE A 81 21.00 -2.92 -11.56
CA ILE A 81 21.74 -2.50 -10.36
C ILE A 81 21.83 -3.66 -9.36
N SER A 82 22.91 -3.74 -8.58
CA SER A 82 23.03 -4.72 -7.50
C SER A 82 22.47 -4.20 -6.18
N LYS A 83 22.10 -5.12 -5.27
CA LYS A 83 21.64 -4.77 -3.92
C LYS A 83 22.68 -3.95 -3.13
N ASN A 84 23.97 -4.22 -3.34
CA ASN A 84 25.05 -3.52 -2.66
C ASN A 84 25.26 -2.10 -3.22
N ASP A 85 25.05 -1.89 -4.52
CA ASP A 85 25.08 -0.54 -5.11
C ASP A 85 23.89 0.29 -4.62
N VAL A 86 22.69 -0.32 -4.45
CA VAL A 86 21.54 0.35 -3.86
C VAL A 86 21.81 0.69 -2.39
N ALA A 87 22.33 -0.27 -1.61
CA ALA A 87 22.65 -0.08 -0.20
C ALA A 87 23.64 1.06 0.04
N ALA A 88 24.58 1.30 -0.88
CA ALA A 88 25.57 2.38 -0.77
C ALA A 88 24.96 3.79 -0.76
N TRP A 89 23.72 3.95 -1.20
CA TRP A 89 22.99 5.23 -1.19
C TRP A 89 22.12 5.43 0.06
N LEU A 90 21.95 4.40 0.89
CA LEU A 90 21.10 4.46 2.07
C LEU A 90 21.86 5.08 3.24
N PRO A 91 21.42 6.24 3.77
CA PRO A 91 21.99 6.78 4.98
C PRO A 91 21.71 5.90 6.19
N SER A 92 22.61 5.89 7.17
CA SER A 92 22.43 5.15 8.43
C SER A 92 22.59 6.07 9.65
N VAL A 93 21.96 5.64 10.74
CA VAL A 93 22.04 6.24 12.08
C VAL A 93 22.45 5.17 13.08
N PRO A 94 23.05 5.55 14.23
CA PRO A 94 23.45 4.56 15.23
C PRO A 94 22.26 3.83 15.85
N ILE A 95 22.46 2.58 16.28
CA ILE A 95 21.46 1.82 17.06
C ILE A 95 21.09 2.59 18.34
N VAL A 96 22.11 3.15 19.03
CA VAL A 96 21.95 3.93 20.27
C VAL A 96 22.84 5.15 20.18
N TYR A 97 22.27 6.33 20.41
CA TYR A 97 22.98 7.59 20.56
C TYR A 97 23.63 7.73 21.95
N GLU A 98 24.59 8.62 22.10
CA GLU A 98 25.25 8.89 23.39
C GLU A 98 24.29 9.28 24.54
N ASN A 99 23.16 9.89 24.18
CA ASN A 99 22.11 10.26 25.14
C ASN A 99 21.14 9.13 25.48
N GLY A 100 21.37 7.91 24.97
CA GLY A 100 20.56 6.71 25.21
C GLY A 100 19.33 6.56 24.32
N LEU A 101 19.03 7.53 23.43
CA LEU A 101 17.96 7.38 22.44
C LEU A 101 18.36 6.36 21.37
N ARG A 102 17.37 5.69 20.80
CA ARG A 102 17.55 4.75 19.69
C ARG A 102 17.54 5.46 18.35
N GLY A 103 18.16 4.86 17.32
CA GLY A 103 17.93 5.24 15.94
C GLY A 103 16.46 5.04 15.53
N ASN A 104 15.96 5.88 14.63
CA ASN A 104 14.60 5.74 14.12
C ASN A 104 14.63 5.17 12.69
N PRO A 105 14.05 3.99 12.44
CA PRO A 105 14.00 3.41 11.09
C PRO A 105 13.15 4.25 10.11
N ASN A 106 12.32 5.18 10.60
CA ASN A 106 11.64 6.15 9.74
C ASN A 106 12.56 7.28 9.23
N ASP A 107 13.75 7.47 9.82
CA ASP A 107 14.68 8.53 9.44
C ASP A 107 15.81 8.00 8.53
N ALA A 108 16.33 6.81 8.80
CA ALA A 108 17.42 6.16 8.08
C ALA A 108 17.54 4.69 8.48
N PHE A 109 18.45 3.95 7.83
CA PHE A 109 18.83 2.60 8.28
C PHE A 109 19.44 2.68 9.68
N VAL A 110 19.00 1.82 10.60
CA VAL A 110 19.48 1.83 11.98
C VAL A 110 20.59 0.80 12.16
N GLY A 111 21.82 1.26 12.37
CA GLY A 111 23.00 0.42 12.58
C GLY A 111 23.74 0.05 11.30
N ASP A 112 24.25 -1.19 11.23
CA ASP A 112 25.06 -1.70 10.12
C ASP A 112 24.29 -2.73 9.28
N ILE A 113 24.04 -2.39 8.03
CA ILE A 113 23.34 -3.23 7.07
C ILE A 113 24.13 -4.47 6.68
N THR A 114 25.47 -4.41 6.76
CA THR A 114 26.34 -5.52 6.35
C THR A 114 26.40 -6.65 7.38
N GLY A 115 26.12 -6.35 8.66
CA GLY A 115 26.21 -7.30 9.76
C GLY A 115 27.60 -7.48 10.35
N TYR A 116 28.58 -6.61 10.02
CA TYR A 116 29.86 -6.57 10.74
C TYR A 116 29.68 -6.04 12.16
N ASP A 117 28.69 -5.16 12.35
CA ASP A 117 28.25 -4.67 13.65
C ASP A 117 26.72 -4.84 13.75
N TYR A 118 26.16 -4.44 14.90
CA TYR A 118 24.71 -4.51 15.11
C TYR A 118 23.96 -3.64 14.10
N GLY A 119 22.97 -4.23 13.47
CA GLY A 119 22.04 -3.57 12.55
C GLY A 119 20.60 -3.92 12.90
N PHE A 120 19.67 -3.10 12.42
CA PHE A 120 18.26 -3.33 12.67
C PHE A 120 17.47 -3.29 11.36
N SER A 121 16.98 -2.12 10.92
CA SER A 121 16.00 -2.01 9.84
C SER A 121 15.92 -0.58 9.30
N VAL A 122 15.15 -0.41 8.22
CA VAL A 122 14.73 0.87 7.66
C VAL A 122 13.27 0.78 7.18
N TYR A 123 12.46 1.81 7.44
CA TYR A 123 11.05 1.83 7.08
C TYR A 123 10.80 2.56 5.75
N HIS A 124 9.52 2.66 5.35
CA HIS A 124 9.10 3.10 4.02
C HIS A 124 9.66 4.47 3.59
N GLY A 125 9.68 5.47 4.49
CA GLY A 125 10.10 6.84 4.14
C GLY A 125 11.49 6.92 3.52
N PRO A 126 12.54 6.44 4.20
CA PRO A 126 13.89 6.36 3.63
C PRO A 126 14.00 5.45 2.40
N ILE A 127 13.17 4.38 2.29
CA ILE A 127 13.13 3.51 1.10
C ILE A 127 12.55 4.25 -0.11
N VAL A 128 11.53 5.08 0.06
CA VAL A 128 11.02 6.00 -0.98
C VAL A 128 12.12 6.96 -1.44
N ALA A 129 12.82 7.58 -0.49
CA ALA A 129 13.92 8.50 -0.80
C ALA A 129 15.09 7.78 -1.51
N LEU A 130 15.37 6.53 -1.12
CA LEU A 130 16.38 5.69 -1.76
C LEU A 130 15.99 5.36 -3.20
N ALA A 131 14.75 4.93 -3.44
CA ALA A 131 14.24 4.60 -4.76
C ALA A 131 14.31 5.80 -5.73
N ALA A 132 14.12 7.03 -5.23
CA ALA A 132 14.17 8.26 -6.01
C ALA A 132 15.57 8.59 -6.59
N ASN A 133 16.63 7.90 -6.16
CA ASN A 133 17.94 8.00 -6.80
C ASN A 133 18.03 7.21 -8.12
N PHE A 134 17.09 6.31 -8.38
CA PHE A 134 17.14 5.36 -9.51
C PHE A 134 15.98 5.51 -10.48
N VAL A 135 14.83 6.03 -10.01
CA VAL A 135 13.65 6.29 -10.82
C VAL A 135 13.09 7.67 -10.54
N SER A 136 12.29 8.21 -11.45
CA SER A 136 11.60 9.47 -11.25
C SER A 136 10.63 9.39 -10.06
N PHE A 137 10.62 10.40 -9.20
CA PHE A 137 9.85 10.40 -7.94
C PHE A 137 8.34 10.20 -8.16
N ASP A 138 7.80 10.73 -9.25
CA ASP A 138 6.39 10.61 -9.61
C ASP A 138 5.95 9.15 -9.90
N ARG A 139 6.91 8.29 -10.26
CA ARG A 139 6.68 6.84 -10.45
C ARG A 139 6.60 6.06 -9.13
N ILE A 140 7.15 6.59 -8.05
CA ILE A 140 7.18 5.92 -6.75
C ILE A 140 5.85 6.18 -6.04
N LYS A 141 5.16 5.11 -5.68
CA LYS A 141 3.89 5.18 -4.97
C LYS A 141 4.07 4.60 -3.56
N ASP A 142 4.05 5.50 -2.59
CA ASP A 142 3.97 5.13 -1.18
C ASP A 142 2.49 5.03 -0.80
N ILE A 143 2.03 3.79 -0.59
CA ILE A 143 0.66 3.47 -0.19
C ILE A 143 0.58 3.02 1.27
N THR A 144 1.61 3.35 2.05
CA THR A 144 1.67 3.06 3.49
C THR A 144 0.46 3.62 4.22
N GLY A 145 -0.14 2.80 5.09
CA GLY A 145 -1.35 3.13 5.85
C GLY A 145 -2.67 2.96 5.08
N SER A 146 -2.62 2.53 3.81
CA SER A 146 -3.81 2.16 3.04
C SER A 146 -4.36 0.80 3.51
N SER A 147 -5.50 0.36 2.98
CA SER A 147 -5.94 -1.03 3.13
C SER A 147 -5.09 -1.97 2.28
N PHE A 148 -5.08 -3.27 2.61
CA PHE A 148 -4.36 -4.26 1.81
C PHE A 148 -4.89 -4.39 0.37
N ASP A 149 -6.14 -3.98 0.12
CA ASP A 149 -6.70 -3.90 -1.24
C ASP A 149 -5.87 -3.03 -2.17
N ALA A 150 -5.25 -1.95 -1.65
CA ALA A 150 -4.35 -1.12 -2.45
C ALA A 150 -3.08 -1.87 -2.91
N VAL A 151 -2.60 -2.82 -2.09
CA VAL A 151 -1.50 -3.73 -2.47
C VAL A 151 -1.97 -4.67 -3.58
N LEU A 152 -3.17 -5.25 -3.45
CA LEU A 152 -3.73 -6.14 -4.47
C LEU A 152 -4.01 -5.39 -5.79
N ASP A 153 -4.50 -4.16 -5.72
CA ASP A 153 -4.72 -3.32 -6.89
C ASP A 153 -3.41 -3.02 -7.62
N ALA A 154 -2.32 -2.72 -6.90
CA ALA A 154 -1.00 -2.54 -7.50
C ALA A 154 -0.54 -3.82 -8.21
N VAL A 155 -0.63 -4.99 -7.57
CA VAL A 155 -0.27 -6.29 -8.15
C VAL A 155 -1.12 -6.62 -9.37
N ASN A 156 -2.44 -6.35 -9.34
CA ASN A 156 -3.35 -6.52 -10.48
C ASN A 156 -2.97 -5.67 -11.68
N ASN A 157 -2.41 -4.49 -11.43
CA ASN A 157 -1.93 -3.58 -12.46
C ASN A 157 -0.49 -3.90 -12.93
N GLY A 158 0.11 -5.00 -12.45
CA GLY A 158 1.44 -5.44 -12.87
C GLY A 158 2.59 -4.83 -12.05
N TYR A 159 2.31 -4.23 -10.90
CA TYR A 159 3.33 -3.60 -10.03
C TYR A 159 3.60 -4.47 -8.80
N PRO A 160 4.79 -5.08 -8.67
CA PRO A 160 5.18 -5.77 -7.43
C PRO A 160 5.34 -4.76 -6.29
N VAL A 161 4.96 -5.17 -5.08
CA VAL A 161 4.89 -4.26 -3.93
C VAL A 161 5.89 -4.65 -2.85
N TRP A 162 6.80 -3.73 -2.51
CA TRP A 162 7.65 -3.81 -1.32
C TRP A 162 6.79 -3.65 -0.07
N THR A 163 7.00 -4.51 0.92
CA THR A 163 6.25 -4.49 2.18
C THR A 163 7.14 -4.81 3.38
N ILE A 164 6.73 -4.35 4.57
CA ILE A 164 7.24 -4.82 5.85
C ILE A 164 6.25 -5.82 6.46
N THR A 165 6.77 -6.91 6.96
CA THR A 165 6.08 -7.97 7.68
C THR A 165 6.99 -8.54 8.77
N SER A 166 6.76 -9.76 9.24
CA SER A 166 7.69 -10.50 10.10
C SER A 166 8.36 -11.65 9.35
N THR A 167 9.45 -12.16 9.90
CA THR A 167 10.14 -13.36 9.40
C THR A 167 9.25 -14.62 9.38
N SER A 168 8.16 -14.64 10.16
CA SER A 168 7.18 -15.73 10.17
C SER A 168 5.96 -15.46 9.28
N TYR A 169 5.85 -14.29 8.66
CA TYR A 169 4.68 -13.81 7.91
C TYR A 169 3.39 -13.79 8.75
N ALA A 170 3.52 -13.64 10.07
CA ALA A 170 2.44 -13.61 11.04
C ALA A 170 2.74 -12.58 12.12
N PRO A 171 1.74 -12.12 12.90
CA PRO A 171 1.97 -11.21 14.02
C PRO A 171 2.98 -11.77 15.02
N VAL A 172 3.74 -10.87 15.63
CA VAL A 172 4.76 -11.17 16.65
C VAL A 172 4.37 -10.61 18.02
N ASP A 173 4.86 -11.24 19.09
CA ASP A 173 4.55 -10.86 20.48
C ASP A 173 5.64 -9.98 21.11
N ASP A 174 6.75 -9.73 20.42
CA ASP A 174 7.94 -9.06 20.92
C ASP A 174 8.07 -7.60 20.43
N MET A 175 6.96 -6.94 20.17
CA MET A 175 6.96 -5.52 19.81
C MET A 175 7.48 -4.66 20.96
N GLU A 176 8.43 -3.77 20.65
CA GLU A 176 9.02 -2.80 21.57
C GLU A 176 8.71 -1.37 21.14
N VAL A 177 8.66 -0.45 22.10
CA VAL A 177 8.58 0.99 21.83
C VAL A 177 9.96 1.60 22.02
N TRP A 178 10.55 2.09 20.95
CA TRP A 178 11.81 2.83 21.03
C TRP A 178 11.59 4.34 21.14
N GLN A 179 12.33 4.95 22.10
CA GLN A 179 12.43 6.41 22.20
C GLN A 179 13.54 6.88 21.25
N THR A 180 13.21 7.74 20.29
CA THR A 180 14.15 8.23 19.29
C THR A 180 14.21 9.76 19.26
N PRO A 181 15.19 10.38 18.60
CA PRO A 181 15.25 11.83 18.46
C PRO A 181 14.03 12.47 17.79
N THR A 182 13.33 11.72 16.94
CA THR A 182 12.19 12.19 16.14
C THR A 182 10.84 11.67 16.64
N GLY A 183 10.80 10.96 17.78
CA GLY A 183 9.58 10.46 18.41
C GLY A 183 9.63 8.97 18.76
N GLU A 184 8.51 8.45 19.22
CA GLU A 184 8.38 7.03 19.51
C GLU A 184 8.16 6.23 18.23
N VAL A 185 8.71 5.01 18.19
CA VAL A 185 8.47 4.05 17.09
C VAL A 185 8.30 2.64 17.65
N ASN A 186 7.32 1.91 17.12
CA ASN A 186 7.13 0.50 17.40
C ASN A 186 8.04 -0.34 16.51
N VAL A 187 8.74 -1.28 17.10
CA VAL A 187 9.72 -2.13 16.40
C VAL A 187 9.67 -3.56 16.92
N SER A 188 10.17 -4.50 16.13
CA SER A 188 10.51 -5.87 16.56
C SER A 188 11.74 -6.33 15.78
N TYR A 189 12.62 -7.08 16.41
CA TYR A 189 13.76 -7.73 15.73
C TYR A 189 13.33 -8.90 14.82
N ASN A 190 12.06 -9.28 14.86
CA ASN A 190 11.46 -10.22 13.91
C ASN A 190 10.89 -9.52 12.67
N GLU A 191 11.08 -8.21 12.53
CA GLU A 191 10.74 -7.46 11.31
C GLU A 191 11.46 -8.04 10.10
N HIS A 192 10.76 -8.04 8.95
CA HIS A 192 11.27 -8.52 7.68
C HIS A 192 10.62 -7.80 6.52
N SER A 193 11.37 -7.60 5.45
CA SER A 193 10.84 -7.03 4.22
C SER A 193 10.80 -8.05 3.10
N VAL A 194 9.69 -8.08 2.37
CA VAL A 194 9.51 -8.94 1.19
C VAL A 194 8.84 -8.16 0.05
N VAL A 195 8.84 -8.76 -1.13
CA VAL A 195 8.10 -8.23 -2.29
C VAL A 195 6.86 -9.09 -2.52
N VAL A 196 5.67 -8.50 -2.42
CA VAL A 196 4.43 -9.17 -2.84
C VAL A 196 4.40 -9.19 -4.36
N VAL A 197 4.38 -10.40 -4.93
CA VAL A 197 4.49 -10.63 -6.38
C VAL A 197 3.22 -11.26 -6.98
N GLY A 198 2.26 -11.67 -6.14
CA GLY A 198 1.05 -12.30 -6.64
C GLY A 198 0.13 -12.82 -5.56
N TYR A 199 -0.97 -13.41 -6.02
CA TYR A 199 -1.93 -14.10 -5.16
C TYR A 199 -2.78 -15.08 -5.97
N ASP A 200 -3.42 -16.03 -5.29
CA ASP A 200 -4.52 -16.86 -5.78
C ASP A 200 -5.69 -16.85 -4.77
N ASP A 201 -6.61 -17.78 -4.86
CA ASP A 201 -7.75 -17.89 -3.92
C ASP A 201 -7.30 -18.15 -2.47
N ASN A 202 -6.14 -18.81 -2.25
CA ASN A 202 -5.69 -19.34 -0.96
C ASN A 202 -4.52 -18.56 -0.35
N TYR A 203 -3.58 -18.09 -1.18
CA TYR A 203 -2.29 -17.56 -0.74
C TYR A 203 -1.97 -16.20 -1.36
N PHE A 204 -1.13 -15.41 -0.68
CA PHE A 204 -0.28 -14.43 -1.34
C PHE A 204 1.04 -15.10 -1.70
N TYR A 205 1.70 -14.61 -2.75
CA TYR A 205 3.03 -15.03 -3.17
C TYR A 205 4.00 -13.89 -2.96
N VAL A 206 5.11 -14.19 -2.27
CA VAL A 206 6.16 -13.20 -2.01
C VAL A 206 7.51 -13.68 -2.54
N ASN A 207 8.35 -12.76 -3.01
CA ASN A 207 9.77 -13.00 -3.15
C ASN A 207 10.44 -12.60 -1.85
N ASP A 208 11.05 -13.58 -1.17
CA ASP A 208 11.76 -13.39 0.08
C ASP A 208 13.24 -13.18 -0.20
N PRO A 209 13.86 -12.09 0.30
CA PRO A 209 15.29 -11.82 0.11
C PRO A 209 16.23 -12.82 0.79
N TYR A 210 15.74 -13.81 1.51
CA TYR A 210 16.50 -15.01 1.87
C TYR A 210 16.65 -16.02 0.71
N GLY A 211 16.24 -15.64 -0.50
CA GLY A 211 16.44 -16.43 -1.72
C GLY A 211 15.29 -17.38 -2.02
N ILE A 212 14.08 -17.09 -1.56
CA ILE A 212 12.92 -17.92 -1.83
C ILE A 212 11.98 -17.19 -2.81
N LYS A 213 11.84 -17.76 -4.02
CA LYS A 213 10.97 -17.20 -5.06
C LYS A 213 9.53 -17.69 -4.89
N ASN A 214 8.57 -16.77 -5.03
CA ASN A 214 7.15 -17.07 -5.03
C ASN A 214 6.71 -17.90 -3.81
N GLN A 215 7.22 -17.54 -2.62
CA GLN A 215 6.85 -18.17 -1.36
C GLN A 215 5.36 -17.98 -1.10
N PRO A 216 4.56 -19.07 -1.00
CA PRO A 216 3.17 -18.95 -0.60
C PRO A 216 3.07 -18.63 0.90
N VAL A 217 2.26 -17.63 1.26
CA VAL A 217 2.01 -17.21 2.64
C VAL A 217 0.51 -17.13 2.90
N ASP A 218 0.09 -17.49 4.12
CA ASP A 218 -1.32 -17.39 4.53
C ASP A 218 -1.78 -15.94 4.50
N LYS A 219 -2.90 -15.67 3.82
CA LYS A 219 -3.40 -14.31 3.60
C LYS A 219 -3.72 -13.57 4.88
N SER A 220 -4.41 -14.24 5.79
CA SER A 220 -4.87 -13.61 7.03
C SER A 220 -3.72 -13.30 7.96
N SER A 221 -2.78 -14.21 8.10
CA SER A 221 -1.57 -14.04 8.92
C SER A 221 -0.68 -12.94 8.34
N PHE A 222 -0.49 -12.91 7.01
CA PHE A 222 0.32 -11.91 6.35
C PHE A 222 -0.26 -10.49 6.51
N ILE A 223 -1.56 -10.32 6.27
CA ILE A 223 -2.23 -9.02 6.46
C ILE A 223 -2.10 -8.56 7.91
N ALA A 224 -2.38 -9.43 8.89
CA ALA A 224 -2.30 -9.08 10.29
C ALA A 224 -0.88 -8.69 10.72
N SER A 225 0.16 -9.37 10.19
CA SER A 225 1.56 -9.00 10.40
C SER A 225 1.89 -7.65 9.76
N TRP A 226 1.53 -7.46 8.50
CA TRP A 226 1.75 -6.21 7.77
C TRP A 226 1.08 -5.01 8.47
N GLU A 227 -0.17 -5.16 8.94
CA GLU A 227 -0.86 -4.14 9.73
C GLU A 227 -0.14 -3.85 11.06
N GLN A 228 0.37 -4.88 11.74
CA GLN A 228 1.13 -4.72 12.98
C GLN A 228 2.39 -3.86 12.80
N PHE A 229 3.05 -3.94 11.63
CA PHE A 229 4.21 -3.12 11.27
C PHE A 229 3.83 -1.80 10.56
N GLY A 230 2.59 -1.34 10.68
CA GLY A 230 2.17 -0.01 10.22
C GLY A 230 1.73 0.04 8.76
N SER A 231 1.33 -1.10 8.18
CA SER A 231 0.80 -1.17 6.80
C SER A 231 1.74 -0.56 5.76
N GLN A 232 3.05 -0.80 5.89
CA GLN A 232 4.06 -0.19 5.03
C GLN A 232 4.10 -0.87 3.66
N ALA A 233 3.93 -0.08 2.60
CA ALA A 233 3.91 -0.61 1.23
C ALA A 233 4.31 0.44 0.20
N ILE A 234 5.17 0.04 -0.77
CA ILE A 234 5.68 0.90 -1.84
C ILE A 234 5.69 0.10 -3.15
N TYR A 235 5.32 0.74 -4.26
CA TYR A 235 5.56 0.20 -5.59
C TYR A 235 6.08 1.26 -6.56
N ILE A 236 6.56 0.83 -7.74
CA ILE A 236 7.08 1.69 -8.81
C ILE A 236 6.27 1.42 -10.07
N GLU A 237 5.64 2.50 -10.62
CA GLU A 237 4.91 2.48 -11.90
C GLU A 237 5.83 2.54 -13.13
#